data_4c6ed3d9f320e2d15788feac301c0e60
#
_entry.id   4c6ed3d9f320e2d15788feac301c0e60
#
_cell.length_a   1.000
_cell.length_b   1.000
_cell.length_c   1.000
_cell.angle_alpha   90.00
_cell.angle_beta   90.00
_cell.angle_gamma   90.00
#
_symmetry.space_group_name_H-M   'P 1'
#
loop_
_entity.id
_entity.type
_entity.pdbx_description
1 polymer ?
#
loop_
_entity_poly.entity_id
_entity_poly.type
_entity_poly.pdbx_seq_one_letter_code
_entity_poly.pdbx_strand_id
1 'polypeptide(L)'
;MPQPSDLQVDADLSTQGAPPPASRRTYTWREGLAFGAAINIVSRLLGTNTGRYEAIKRPWFAPPGWVFPVAWGINNVLAIRGNLRVLNAPPSTDRTAYLRLWAATWILYVLFGYAFFGRKSPLLGMLDTVNFLALAGLAAGRAVLIDRGLWVTYATLLPWLTLATAVAVAVALQNPDPLLDPPDPNAPGSNAP
;
A
#
# COMPACT_ATOMS: atom_id res chain seq x y z
N MET A 1 25.17 54.27 32.04
CA MET A 1 24.31 54.12 30.88
C MET A 1 25.16 53.48 29.81
N PRO A 2 24.81 52.28 29.30
CA PRO A 2 25.55 51.64 28.21
C PRO A 2 25.40 52.47 26.93
N GLN A 3 26.47 52.57 26.16
CA GLN A 3 26.47 53.31 24.90
C GLN A 3 25.63 52.59 23.82
N PRO A 4 24.97 53.33 22.89
CA PRO A 4 24.16 52.71 21.81
C PRO A 4 24.93 51.77 20.89
N SER A 5 26.26 51.88 20.83
CA SER A 5 27.16 51.00 20.08
C SER A 5 27.22 49.56 20.62
N ASP A 6 27.04 49.37 21.93
CA ASP A 6 27.16 48.06 22.56
C ASP A 6 25.94 47.18 22.26
N LEU A 7 24.76 47.80 22.13
CA LEU A 7 23.51 47.09 21.75
C LEU A 7 23.48 46.66 20.27
N GLN A 8 24.22 47.35 19.42
CA GLN A 8 24.27 47.05 17.98
C GLN A 8 25.22 45.88 17.67
N VAL A 9 26.31 45.75 18.45
CA VAL A 9 27.27 44.66 18.31
C VAL A 9 26.66 43.31 18.76
N ASP A 10 25.87 43.32 19.85
CA ASP A 10 25.21 42.10 20.35
C ASP A 10 24.09 41.62 19.42
N ALA A 11 23.40 42.51 18.72
CA ALA A 11 22.39 42.15 17.72
C ALA A 11 23.00 41.55 16.46
N ASP A 12 24.18 41.96 16.06
CA ASP A 12 24.88 41.48 14.86
C ASP A 12 25.51 40.07 15.09
N LEU A 13 25.92 39.78 16.33
CA LEU A 13 26.48 38.49 16.71
C LEU A 13 25.39 37.39 16.82
N SER A 14 24.15 37.77 17.11
CA SER A 14 23.03 36.81 17.20
C SER A 14 22.48 36.36 15.83
N THR A 15 22.81 37.09 14.76
CA THR A 15 22.42 36.74 13.38
C THR A 15 23.48 35.98 12.60
N GLN A 16 24.73 35.91 13.10
CA GLN A 16 25.81 35.13 12.50
C GLN A 16 25.89 33.72 13.08
N GLY A 17 25.12 32.78 12.56
CA GLY A 17 25.45 31.41 12.88
C GLY A 17 24.34 30.37 12.89
N ALA A 18 23.13 30.66 12.42
CA ALA A 18 22.20 29.59 12.16
C ALA A 18 22.71 28.79 10.93
N PRO A 19 23.06 27.49 11.09
CA PRO A 19 23.47 26.70 9.94
C PRO A 19 22.34 26.73 8.90
N PRO A 20 22.68 26.85 7.60
CA PRO A 20 21.66 26.83 6.54
C PRO A 20 20.77 25.61 6.72
N PRO A 21 19.43 25.76 6.57
CA PRO A 21 18.53 24.63 6.74
C PRO A 21 18.99 23.51 5.82
N ALA A 22 19.27 22.34 6.40
CA ALA A 22 19.72 21.17 5.67
C ALA A 22 18.80 20.97 4.46
N SER A 23 19.37 20.91 3.26
CA SER A 23 18.62 20.75 2.01
C SER A 23 17.79 19.46 2.11
N ARG A 24 16.47 19.59 2.16
CA ARG A 24 15.60 18.41 2.22
C ARG A 24 15.71 17.65 0.91
N ARG A 25 16.00 16.36 1.02
CA ARG A 25 15.92 15.46 -0.12
C ARG A 25 14.52 15.50 -0.72
N THR A 26 14.41 15.78 -2.01
CA THR A 26 13.17 15.74 -2.78
C THR A 26 13.09 14.41 -3.52
N TYR A 27 12.02 13.69 -3.30
CA TYR A 27 11.73 12.43 -4.00
C TYR A 27 11.05 12.71 -5.34
N THR A 28 11.48 12.02 -6.38
CA THR A 28 11.06 12.23 -7.77
C THR A 28 10.28 11.03 -8.31
N TRP A 29 9.67 11.18 -9.49
CA TRP A 29 9.03 10.07 -10.18
C TRP A 29 9.98 8.91 -10.49
N ARG A 30 11.27 9.17 -10.67
CA ARG A 30 12.27 8.11 -10.90
C ARG A 30 12.31 7.14 -9.72
N GLU A 31 12.38 7.64 -8.50
CA GLU A 31 12.37 6.82 -7.28
C GLU A 31 11.02 6.13 -7.08
N GLY A 32 9.92 6.84 -7.36
CA GLY A 32 8.58 6.26 -7.31
C GLY A 32 8.38 5.10 -8.28
N LEU A 33 8.81 5.25 -9.53
CA LEU A 33 8.74 4.19 -10.54
C LEU A 33 9.67 3.01 -10.23
N ALA A 34 10.89 3.30 -9.74
CA ALA A 34 11.81 2.25 -9.30
C ALA A 34 11.23 1.44 -8.13
N PHE A 35 10.62 2.11 -7.15
CA PHE A 35 9.89 1.47 -6.06
C PHE A 35 8.73 0.61 -6.59
N GLY A 36 7.87 1.16 -7.46
CA GLY A 36 6.76 0.43 -8.06
C GLY A 36 7.19 -0.80 -8.84
N ALA A 37 8.28 -0.70 -9.62
CA ALA A 37 8.86 -1.83 -10.35
C ALA A 37 9.35 -2.91 -9.39
N ALA A 38 10.11 -2.53 -8.35
CA ALA A 38 10.64 -3.46 -7.34
C ALA A 38 9.50 -4.21 -6.63
N ILE A 39 8.47 -3.50 -6.18
CA ILE A 39 7.30 -4.10 -5.51
C ILE A 39 6.58 -5.10 -6.44
N ASN A 40 6.37 -4.76 -7.70
CA ASN A 40 5.72 -5.66 -8.64
C ASN A 40 6.58 -6.90 -8.96
N ILE A 41 7.90 -6.76 -9.04
CA ILE A 41 8.81 -7.90 -9.19
C ILE A 41 8.71 -8.82 -7.98
N VAL A 42 8.82 -8.28 -6.77
CA VAL A 42 8.73 -9.07 -5.51
C VAL A 42 7.37 -9.77 -5.42
N SER A 43 6.27 -9.07 -5.70
CA SER A 43 4.93 -9.66 -5.70
C SER A 43 4.82 -10.84 -6.69
N ARG A 44 5.42 -10.72 -7.88
CA ARG A 44 5.44 -11.83 -8.86
C ARG A 44 6.27 -13.01 -8.40
N LEU A 45 7.42 -12.77 -7.77
CA LEU A 45 8.30 -13.83 -7.25
C LEU A 45 7.64 -14.62 -6.10
N LEU A 46 6.78 -13.97 -5.32
CA LEU A 46 6.05 -14.61 -4.21
C LEU A 46 4.83 -15.43 -4.66
N GLY A 47 4.47 -15.36 -5.91
CA GLY A 47 3.46 -16.22 -6.52
C GLY A 47 2.28 -15.47 -7.11
N THR A 48 2.16 -15.52 -8.43
CA THR A 48 0.97 -15.10 -9.18
C THR A 48 0.56 -16.20 -10.12
N ASN A 49 -0.18 -17.18 -9.63
CA ASN A 49 -0.84 -18.15 -10.52
C ASN A 49 -2.23 -17.61 -10.87
N THR A 50 -2.31 -16.77 -11.90
CA THR A 50 -3.57 -16.16 -12.36
C THR A 50 -4.60 -17.21 -12.83
N GLY A 51 -4.17 -18.37 -13.31
CA GLY A 51 -5.06 -19.47 -13.70
C GLY A 51 -5.90 -19.99 -12.55
N ARG A 52 -5.42 -19.90 -11.31
CA ARG A 52 -6.18 -20.30 -10.13
C ARG A 52 -7.47 -19.46 -9.95
N TYR A 53 -7.40 -18.16 -10.22
CA TYR A 53 -8.58 -17.28 -10.07
C TYR A 53 -9.74 -17.73 -10.97
N GLU A 54 -9.44 -18.23 -12.16
CA GLU A 54 -10.46 -18.74 -13.09
C GLU A 54 -11.01 -20.12 -12.68
N ALA A 55 -10.24 -20.89 -11.90
CA ALA A 55 -10.60 -22.26 -11.48
C ALA A 55 -11.44 -22.33 -10.19
N ILE A 56 -11.54 -21.26 -9.42
CA ILE A 56 -12.29 -21.22 -8.15
C ILE A 56 -13.72 -20.72 -8.35
N LYS A 57 -14.63 -21.10 -7.42
CA LYS A 57 -15.98 -20.55 -7.38
C LYS A 57 -15.93 -19.06 -7.07
N ARG A 58 -16.62 -18.27 -7.89
CA ARG A 58 -16.65 -16.80 -7.78
C ARG A 58 -18.08 -16.30 -7.71
N PRO A 59 -18.36 -15.22 -6.96
CA PRO A 59 -19.67 -14.59 -6.99
C PRO A 59 -19.93 -13.99 -8.38
N TRP A 60 -21.19 -13.81 -8.73
CA TRP A 60 -21.63 -13.30 -10.03
C TRP A 60 -21.10 -11.86 -10.33
N PHE A 61 -20.83 -11.10 -9.29
CA PHE A 61 -20.31 -9.72 -9.40
C PHE A 61 -18.77 -9.66 -9.47
N ALA A 62 -18.07 -10.79 -9.40
CA ALA A 62 -16.63 -10.83 -9.47
C ALA A 62 -16.14 -10.39 -10.86
N PRO A 63 -15.19 -9.42 -10.94
CA PRO A 63 -14.62 -9.02 -12.22
C PRO A 63 -13.90 -10.17 -12.91
N PRO A 64 -13.85 -10.19 -14.25
CA PRO A 64 -12.96 -11.08 -14.98
C PRO A 64 -11.50 -10.87 -14.57
N GLY A 65 -10.67 -11.92 -14.62
CA GLY A 65 -9.29 -11.89 -14.15
C GLY A 65 -8.42 -10.78 -14.77
N TRP A 66 -8.67 -10.42 -16.04
CA TRP A 66 -7.94 -9.37 -16.74
C TRP A 66 -8.18 -7.94 -16.19
N VAL A 67 -9.28 -7.73 -15.46
CA VAL A 67 -9.61 -6.42 -14.85
C VAL A 67 -8.62 -6.08 -13.74
N PHE A 68 -8.15 -7.09 -12.99
CA PHE A 68 -7.26 -6.86 -11.84
C PHE A 68 -5.95 -6.17 -12.20
N PRO A 69 -5.15 -6.62 -13.19
CA PRO A 69 -3.91 -5.93 -13.55
C PRO A 69 -4.14 -4.50 -14.05
N VAL A 70 -5.25 -4.23 -14.75
CA VAL A 70 -5.60 -2.88 -15.21
C VAL A 70 -5.94 -1.98 -14.02
N ALA A 71 -6.84 -2.42 -13.14
CA ALA A 71 -7.24 -1.65 -11.97
C ALA A 71 -6.05 -1.40 -11.01
N TRP A 72 -5.23 -2.42 -10.75
CA TRP A 72 -4.03 -2.27 -9.93
C TRP A 72 -2.98 -1.37 -10.60
N GLY A 73 -2.83 -1.43 -11.94
CA GLY A 73 -1.95 -0.52 -12.68
C GLY A 73 -2.32 0.94 -12.45
N ILE A 74 -3.60 1.29 -12.59
CA ILE A 74 -4.11 2.65 -12.34
C ILE A 74 -3.90 3.05 -10.87
N ASN A 75 -4.34 2.20 -9.93
CA ASN A 75 -4.24 2.49 -8.50
C ASN A 75 -2.79 2.63 -8.04
N ASN A 76 -1.87 1.80 -8.54
CA ASN A 76 -0.44 1.88 -8.19
C ASN A 76 0.19 3.20 -8.67
N VAL A 77 -0.13 3.66 -9.89
CA VAL A 77 0.35 4.96 -10.39
C VAL A 77 -0.17 6.11 -9.51
N LEU A 78 -1.45 6.10 -9.18
CA LEU A 78 -2.06 7.12 -8.32
C LEU A 78 -1.51 7.05 -6.87
N ALA A 79 -1.29 5.85 -6.34
CA ALA A 79 -0.67 5.65 -5.03
C ALA A 79 0.77 6.18 -5.01
N ILE A 80 1.60 5.86 -6.00
CA ILE A 80 2.98 6.38 -6.12
C ILE A 80 2.96 7.91 -6.17
N ARG A 81 2.08 8.51 -7.00
CA ARG A 81 1.92 9.97 -7.07
C ARG A 81 1.57 10.55 -5.70
N GLY A 82 0.58 9.98 -5.03
CA GLY A 82 0.16 10.41 -3.70
C GLY A 82 1.29 10.31 -2.67
N ASN A 83 1.99 9.20 -2.67
CA ASN A 83 3.11 8.95 -1.75
C ASN A 83 4.29 9.90 -1.96
N LEU A 84 4.63 10.22 -3.21
CA LEU A 84 5.65 11.23 -3.52
C LEU A 84 5.27 12.61 -2.98
N ARG A 85 3.99 13.01 -3.07
CA ARG A 85 3.52 14.28 -2.46
C ARG A 85 3.70 14.27 -0.95
N VAL A 86 3.34 13.18 -0.26
CA VAL A 86 3.50 13.07 1.19
C VAL A 86 4.98 13.00 1.59
N LEU A 87 5.82 12.27 0.85
CA LEU A 87 7.26 12.20 1.11
C LEU A 87 7.94 13.58 1.01
N ASN A 88 7.45 14.42 0.09
CA ASN A 88 7.97 15.77 -0.12
C ASN A 88 7.28 16.84 0.76
N ALA A 89 6.19 16.48 1.47
CA ALA A 89 5.52 17.39 2.38
C ALA A 89 6.38 17.70 3.63
N PRO A 90 6.16 18.83 4.31
CA PRO A 90 6.82 19.14 5.57
C PRO A 90 6.59 18.02 6.62
N PRO A 91 7.55 17.77 7.52
CA PRO A 91 7.38 16.83 8.63
C PRO A 91 6.19 17.22 9.51
N SER A 92 5.34 16.22 9.80
CA SER A 92 4.22 16.36 10.73
C SER A 92 3.87 14.99 11.32
N THR A 93 3.09 14.99 12.38
CA THR A 93 2.57 13.76 12.98
C THR A 93 1.70 12.98 11.97
N ASP A 94 0.85 13.69 11.23
CA ASP A 94 -0.03 13.06 10.21
C ASP A 94 0.77 12.47 9.06
N ARG A 95 1.82 13.17 8.59
CA ARG A 95 2.75 12.64 7.60
C ARG A 95 3.41 11.34 8.08
N THR A 96 3.88 11.31 9.31
CA THR A 96 4.53 10.12 9.88
C THR A 96 3.54 8.96 10.02
N ALA A 97 2.34 9.23 10.52
CA ALA A 97 1.27 8.23 10.63
C ALA A 97 0.88 7.70 9.25
N TYR A 98 0.68 8.58 8.26
CA TYR A 98 0.39 8.20 6.89
C TYR A 98 1.47 7.27 6.30
N LEU A 99 2.75 7.63 6.43
CA LEU A 99 3.85 6.82 5.87
C LEU A 99 3.94 5.42 6.49
N ARG A 100 3.61 5.27 7.78
CA ARG A 100 3.52 3.97 8.44
C ARG A 100 2.37 3.12 7.88
N LEU A 101 1.18 3.71 7.75
CA LEU A 101 0.02 3.06 7.15
C LEU A 101 0.29 2.67 5.70
N TRP A 102 0.89 3.57 4.93
CA TRP A 102 1.28 3.32 3.56
C TRP A 102 2.29 2.16 3.43
N ALA A 103 3.32 2.12 4.27
CA ALA A 103 4.25 0.99 4.28
C ALA A 103 3.54 -0.34 4.56
N ALA A 104 2.61 -0.36 5.52
CA ALA A 104 1.82 -1.53 5.84
C ALA A 104 0.93 -1.97 4.65
N THR A 105 0.29 -1.03 3.93
CA THR A 105 -0.51 -1.37 2.74
C THR A 105 0.33 -1.98 1.61
N TRP A 106 1.58 -1.51 1.41
CA TRP A 106 2.47 -2.11 0.42
C TRP A 106 2.95 -3.50 0.81
N ILE A 107 3.13 -3.77 2.11
CA ILE A 107 3.42 -5.12 2.60
C ILE A 107 2.25 -6.06 2.28
N LEU A 108 1.02 -5.67 2.58
CA LEU A 108 -0.16 -6.46 2.23
C LEU A 108 -0.28 -6.66 0.71
N TYR A 109 -0.08 -5.62 -0.10
CA TYR A 109 -0.07 -5.74 -1.56
C TYR A 109 0.87 -6.84 -2.07
N VAL A 110 2.05 -6.94 -1.47
CA VAL A 110 3.05 -7.96 -1.82
C VAL A 110 2.64 -9.34 -1.30
N LEU A 111 2.13 -9.40 -0.07
CA LEU A 111 1.77 -10.66 0.60
C LEU A 111 0.52 -11.31 0.00
N PHE A 112 -0.38 -10.56 -0.61
CA PHE A 112 -1.58 -11.11 -1.24
C PHE A 112 -1.25 -12.23 -2.24
N GLY A 113 -0.23 -12.03 -3.08
CA GLY A 113 0.20 -13.04 -4.06
C GLY A 113 0.59 -14.36 -3.38
N TYR A 114 1.39 -14.28 -2.32
CA TYR A 114 1.77 -15.43 -1.53
C TYR A 114 0.57 -16.06 -0.81
N ALA A 115 -0.25 -15.27 -0.14
CA ALA A 115 -1.39 -15.72 0.65
C ALA A 115 -2.42 -16.47 -0.21
N PHE A 116 -2.89 -15.80 -1.26
CA PHE A 116 -3.98 -16.30 -2.10
C PHE A 116 -3.53 -17.35 -3.13
N PHE A 117 -2.45 -17.08 -3.86
CA PHE A 117 -1.98 -17.96 -4.93
C PHE A 117 -0.94 -18.98 -4.44
N GLY A 118 0.04 -18.56 -3.67
CA GLY A 118 1.12 -19.42 -3.17
C GLY A 118 0.62 -20.43 -2.13
N ARG A 119 -0.04 -19.94 -1.07
CA ARG A 119 -0.64 -20.81 -0.03
C ARG A 119 -1.97 -21.43 -0.45
N LYS A 120 -2.50 -21.04 -1.59
CA LYS A 120 -3.80 -21.49 -2.10
C LYS A 120 -4.95 -21.29 -1.10
N SER A 121 -4.88 -20.26 -0.26
CA SER A 121 -5.82 -20.00 0.81
C SER A 121 -6.74 -18.81 0.49
N PRO A 122 -8.02 -19.06 0.19
CA PRO A 122 -9.03 -18.01 0.10
C PRO A 122 -9.18 -17.20 1.40
N LEU A 123 -9.04 -17.86 2.55
CA LEU A 123 -9.13 -17.23 3.87
C LEU A 123 -8.01 -16.19 4.06
N LEU A 124 -6.76 -16.55 3.77
CA LEU A 124 -5.65 -15.60 3.87
C LEU A 124 -5.82 -14.44 2.88
N GLY A 125 -6.29 -14.70 1.66
CA GLY A 125 -6.60 -13.66 0.68
C GLY A 125 -7.69 -12.71 1.17
N MET A 126 -8.74 -13.23 1.80
CA MET A 126 -9.80 -12.44 2.44
C MET A 126 -9.25 -11.57 3.58
N LEU A 127 -8.51 -12.17 4.50
CA LEU A 127 -7.91 -11.43 5.63
C LEU A 127 -6.98 -10.32 5.14
N ASP A 128 -6.18 -10.57 4.12
CA ASP A 128 -5.30 -9.60 3.51
C ASP A 128 -6.09 -8.40 2.95
N THR A 129 -7.11 -8.64 2.11
CA THR A 129 -7.90 -7.56 1.50
C THR A 129 -8.71 -6.76 2.52
N VAL A 130 -9.28 -7.41 3.55
CA VAL A 130 -9.98 -6.72 4.64
C VAL A 130 -9.03 -5.77 5.38
N ASN A 131 -7.85 -6.25 5.76
CA ASN A 131 -6.85 -5.41 6.42
C ASN A 131 -6.34 -4.30 5.50
N PHE A 132 -6.15 -4.59 4.21
CA PHE A 132 -5.74 -3.58 3.24
C PHE A 132 -6.79 -2.46 3.14
N LEU A 133 -8.08 -2.80 3.01
CA LEU A 133 -9.16 -1.82 2.97
C LEU A 133 -9.18 -0.95 4.23
N ALA A 134 -9.05 -1.56 5.42
CA ALA A 134 -9.03 -0.85 6.69
C ALA A 134 -7.84 0.13 6.78
N LEU A 135 -6.62 -0.34 6.46
CA LEU A 135 -5.42 0.50 6.48
C LEU A 135 -5.48 1.61 5.42
N ALA A 136 -6.00 1.33 4.23
CA ALA A 136 -6.19 2.34 3.18
C ALA A 136 -7.20 3.42 3.61
N GLY A 137 -8.28 3.04 4.28
CA GLY A 137 -9.26 3.98 4.85
C GLY A 137 -8.64 4.89 5.92
N LEU A 138 -7.84 4.33 6.83
CA LEU A 138 -7.10 5.10 7.82
C LEU A 138 -6.06 6.04 7.16
N ALA A 139 -5.36 5.56 6.13
CA ALA A 139 -4.41 6.37 5.38
C ALA A 139 -5.11 7.52 4.63
N ALA A 140 -6.30 7.27 4.06
CA ALA A 140 -7.11 8.30 3.41
C ALA A 140 -7.48 9.42 4.39
N GLY A 141 -7.90 9.08 5.61
CA GLY A 141 -8.18 10.06 6.66
C GLY A 141 -6.98 10.94 7.01
N ARG A 142 -5.77 10.37 7.04
CA ARG A 142 -4.54 11.14 7.28
C ARG A 142 -4.13 11.97 6.06
N ALA A 143 -4.35 11.43 4.86
CA ALA A 143 -3.98 12.09 3.61
C ALA A 143 -4.63 13.46 3.45
N VAL A 144 -5.92 13.58 3.73
CA VAL A 144 -6.66 14.84 3.59
C VAL A 144 -6.20 15.93 4.57
N LEU A 145 -5.59 15.56 5.70
CA LEU A 145 -4.99 16.49 6.67
C LEU A 145 -3.64 17.03 6.20
N ILE A 146 -2.96 16.30 5.31
CA ILE A 146 -1.65 16.67 4.75
C ILE A 146 -1.84 17.50 3.47
N ASP A 147 -2.65 17.00 2.54
CA ASP A 147 -2.89 17.62 1.24
C ASP A 147 -4.24 17.12 0.68
N ARG A 148 -5.18 18.04 0.53
CA ARG A 148 -6.52 17.72 -0.02
C ARG A 148 -6.45 17.09 -1.41
N GLY A 149 -5.44 17.42 -2.23
CA GLY A 149 -5.27 16.83 -3.57
C GLY A 149 -4.97 15.32 -3.56
N LEU A 150 -4.72 14.71 -2.38
CA LEU A 150 -4.55 13.27 -2.22
C LEU A 150 -5.86 12.48 -2.33
N TRP A 151 -7.04 13.18 -2.29
CA TRP A 151 -8.33 12.52 -2.46
C TRP A 151 -8.42 11.70 -3.76
N VAL A 152 -7.74 12.15 -4.84
CA VAL A 152 -7.73 11.45 -6.14
C VAL A 152 -7.20 10.03 -6.02
N THR A 153 -6.17 9.81 -5.19
CA THR A 153 -5.61 8.47 -4.93
C THR A 153 -6.64 7.55 -4.30
N TYR A 154 -7.41 8.06 -3.33
CA TYR A 154 -8.35 7.26 -2.57
C TYR A 154 -9.72 7.14 -3.21
N ALA A 155 -10.11 8.10 -4.06
CA ALA A 155 -11.36 8.04 -4.83
C ALA A 155 -11.42 6.85 -5.79
N THR A 156 -10.26 6.34 -6.24
CA THR A 156 -10.20 5.14 -7.08
C THR A 156 -9.86 3.89 -6.27
N LEU A 157 -8.97 4.03 -5.28
CA LEU A 157 -8.48 2.90 -4.50
C LEU A 157 -9.54 2.31 -3.57
N LEU A 158 -10.28 3.15 -2.82
CA LEU A 158 -11.24 2.65 -1.84
C LEU A 158 -12.43 1.91 -2.48
N PRO A 159 -13.08 2.41 -3.55
CA PRO A 159 -14.10 1.63 -4.27
C PRO A 159 -13.55 0.31 -4.82
N TRP A 160 -12.34 0.32 -5.38
CA TRP A 160 -11.69 -0.89 -5.86
C TRP A 160 -11.45 -1.91 -4.74
N LEU A 161 -10.90 -1.47 -3.60
CA LEU A 161 -10.66 -2.34 -2.44
C LEU A 161 -11.97 -2.84 -1.83
N THR A 162 -13.03 -2.04 -1.82
CA THR A 162 -14.37 -2.46 -1.34
C THR A 162 -14.89 -3.60 -2.20
N LEU A 163 -14.82 -3.46 -3.53
CA LEU A 163 -15.21 -4.54 -4.45
C LEU A 163 -14.31 -5.78 -4.28
N ALA A 164 -13.00 -5.59 -4.24
CA ALA A 164 -12.04 -6.69 -4.08
C ALA A 164 -12.25 -7.44 -2.76
N THR A 165 -12.54 -6.73 -1.67
CA THR A 165 -12.85 -7.32 -0.36
C THR A 165 -14.16 -8.11 -0.41
N ALA A 166 -15.22 -7.56 -1.02
CA ALA A 166 -16.48 -8.28 -1.17
C ALA A 166 -16.31 -9.57 -1.98
N VAL A 167 -15.52 -9.53 -3.06
CA VAL A 167 -15.17 -10.72 -3.86
C VAL A 167 -14.36 -11.71 -3.02
N ALA A 168 -13.34 -11.25 -2.29
CA ALA A 168 -12.49 -12.12 -1.47
C ALA A 168 -13.29 -12.82 -0.35
N VAL A 169 -14.20 -12.10 0.32
CA VAL A 169 -15.11 -12.68 1.32
C VAL A 169 -15.99 -13.77 0.68
N ALA A 170 -16.63 -13.46 -0.44
CA ALA A 170 -17.48 -14.43 -1.12
C ALA A 170 -16.70 -15.67 -1.61
N VAL A 171 -15.48 -15.46 -2.11
CA VAL A 171 -14.58 -16.55 -2.52
C VAL A 171 -14.19 -17.42 -1.32
N ALA A 172 -13.85 -16.82 -0.18
CA ALA A 172 -13.50 -17.57 1.03
C ALA A 172 -14.67 -18.42 1.56
N LEU A 173 -15.90 -17.91 1.45
CA LEU A 173 -17.11 -18.64 1.87
C LEU A 173 -17.54 -19.74 0.91
N GLN A 174 -17.15 -19.68 -0.37
CA GLN A 174 -17.60 -20.61 -1.41
C GLN A 174 -16.58 -21.69 -1.78
N ASN A 175 -15.35 -21.59 -1.25
CA ASN A 175 -14.28 -22.52 -1.61
C ASN A 175 -13.63 -23.13 -0.36
N PRO A 176 -13.19 -24.40 -0.39
CA PRO A 176 -12.44 -25.00 0.70
C PRO A 176 -11.10 -24.27 0.89
N ASP A 177 -10.64 -24.21 2.13
CA ASP A 177 -9.40 -23.56 2.50
C ASP A 177 -8.41 -24.57 3.11
N PRO A 178 -7.17 -24.68 2.60
CA PRO A 178 -6.19 -25.66 3.09
C PRO A 178 -5.80 -25.48 4.58
N LEU A 179 -6.12 -24.32 5.17
CA LEU A 179 -5.86 -24.07 6.61
C LEU A 179 -6.99 -24.61 7.50
N LEU A 180 -8.21 -24.68 6.96
CA LEU A 180 -9.40 -25.17 7.67
C LEU A 180 -9.65 -26.66 7.37
N ASP A 181 -9.45 -27.04 6.10
CA ASP A 181 -9.63 -28.40 5.61
C ASP A 181 -8.29 -28.90 4.99
N PRO A 182 -7.31 -29.31 5.82
CA PRO A 182 -6.03 -29.77 5.30
C PRO A 182 -6.25 -31.01 4.43
N PRO A 183 -5.55 -31.12 3.29
CA PRO A 183 -5.63 -32.31 2.43
C PRO A 183 -5.31 -33.56 3.22
N ASP A 184 -6.15 -34.60 3.08
CA ASP A 184 -5.86 -35.92 3.70
C ASP A 184 -4.56 -36.48 3.07
N PRO A 185 -3.51 -36.69 3.88
CA PRO A 185 -2.23 -37.21 3.37
C PRO A 185 -2.36 -38.64 2.83
N ASN A 186 -3.46 -39.36 3.18
CA ASN A 186 -3.73 -40.72 2.77
C ASN A 186 -4.73 -40.83 1.61
N ALA A 187 -5.20 -39.72 1.05
CA ALA A 187 -6.11 -39.72 -0.07
C ALA A 187 -5.46 -40.35 -1.31
N PRO A 188 -6.16 -41.26 -2.03
CA PRO A 188 -5.63 -41.82 -3.27
C PRO A 188 -5.27 -40.71 -4.27
N GLY A 189 -3.98 -40.58 -4.62
CA GLY A 189 -3.47 -39.53 -5.52
C GLY A 189 -2.76 -38.39 -4.86
N SER A 190 -2.57 -38.36 -3.54
CA SER A 190 -1.85 -37.30 -2.83
C SER A 190 -0.32 -37.25 -3.10
N ASN A 191 0.24 -38.31 -3.72
CA ASN A 191 1.68 -38.47 -4.01
C ASN A 191 2.02 -38.23 -5.49
N ALA A 192 1.25 -37.47 -6.27
CA ALA A 192 1.67 -37.06 -7.60
C ALA A 192 2.70 -35.90 -7.48
N PRO A 193 3.89 -36.01 -8.13
CA PRO A 193 4.96 -35.03 -8.07
C PRO A 193 4.61 -33.66 -8.69
#